data_749474347c19282dfda13a62114a2ffc
#
_entry.id   749474347c19282dfda13a62114a2ffc
#
_cell.length_a   1.000
_cell.length_b   1.000
_cell.length_c   1.000
_cell.angle_alpha   90.00
_cell.angle_beta   90.00
_cell.angle_gamma   90.00
#
_symmetry.space_group_name_H-M   'P 1'
#
loop_
_entity.id
_entity.type
_entity.pdbx_description
1 polymer ?
#
loop_
_entity_poly.entity_id
_entity_poly.type
_entity_poly.pdbx_seq_one_letter_code
_entity_poly.pdbx_strand_id
1 'polypeptide(L)'
;MKQNHITRRAFGLSTIALTALALSPFTSGSTAEPSIPKPDGEPADMSKPVQVFILMGQSNMVGMGRIDAGDKGKPEGSLEHAVKTKKQYPYLVDEAGNWSVRKDVRYVRMMQGNGLMNNEWLGVAQPEQLFKSTTIGVEFGIGHVVGNAIDAPVMILKSCIGNRALGWHLLPPGSARFEEGDKVYAGYRDAPDSWAKGTEPTPPVIKEGTVTLKGDQPAGWYAGKEYDDDTADARKVLADLDKHYPGAKSYEVAGFFYWQGEKDAGNPVWAAHYEKNLVQFIKAVRKDFNAPNAKFVLGTMGESVKGSGGNGGKILNAHLAVDGTSGKYPEFKGNVATVYTHPMAQGGSGNGHYGGKAEVYMDVGEAMGKAMVELLRNGGSGSK
;
A
#
# COMPACT_ATOMS: atom_id res chain seq x y z
N MET A 1 -6.77 -18.97 20.90
CA MET A 1 -5.79 -17.90 20.62
C MET A 1 -4.53 -18.57 20.11
N LYS A 2 -4.28 -18.52 18.82
CA LYS A 2 -3.06 -19.11 18.21
C LYS A 2 -2.04 -18.00 18.09
N GLN A 3 -0.87 -18.21 18.66
CA GLN A 3 0.27 -17.30 18.62
C GLN A 3 0.83 -17.26 17.19
N ASN A 4 0.98 -16.08 16.63
CA ASN A 4 1.77 -15.87 15.43
C ASN A 4 3.25 -16.06 15.76
N HIS A 5 3.83 -17.16 15.34
CA HIS A 5 5.26 -17.39 15.47
C HIS A 5 6.01 -16.61 14.39
N ILE A 6 6.46 -15.38 14.74
CA ILE A 6 7.49 -14.69 13.98
C ILE A 6 8.83 -15.27 14.47
N THR A 7 9.32 -16.29 13.80
CA THR A 7 10.62 -16.86 14.09
C THR A 7 11.69 -16.04 13.37
N ARG A 8 12.65 -15.58 14.12
CA ARG A 8 13.81 -14.83 13.62
C ARG A 8 14.66 -15.75 12.75
N ARG A 9 14.69 -15.56 11.44
CA ARG A 9 15.88 -15.94 10.68
C ARG A 9 17.01 -15.07 11.21
N ALA A 10 18.06 -15.71 11.68
CA ALA A 10 19.08 -15.09 12.51
C ALA A 10 19.79 -13.94 11.81
N PHE A 11 19.52 -12.71 12.22
CA PHE A 11 20.49 -11.64 12.11
C PHE A 11 21.57 -11.91 13.18
N GLY A 12 22.79 -12.14 12.76
CA GLY A 12 23.91 -12.35 13.67
C GLY A 12 24.10 -11.12 14.57
N LEU A 13 23.72 -11.25 15.83
CA LEU A 13 24.02 -10.31 16.87
C LEU A 13 25.36 -10.72 17.51
N SER A 14 26.41 -9.97 17.17
CA SER A 14 27.66 -10.00 17.95
C SER A 14 27.41 -9.37 19.31
N THR A 15 27.54 -10.17 20.35
CA THR A 15 27.55 -9.76 21.75
C THR A 15 28.76 -8.84 22.01
N ILE A 16 28.53 -7.58 22.37
CA ILE A 16 29.57 -6.69 22.86
C ILE A 16 29.44 -6.60 24.37
N ALA A 17 30.50 -7.06 25.05
CA ALA A 17 30.69 -6.91 26.48
C ALA A 17 30.92 -5.43 26.84
N LEU A 18 30.25 -4.98 27.92
CA LEU A 18 30.49 -3.67 28.54
C LEU A 18 31.85 -3.64 29.25
N THR A 19 32.72 -2.72 28.87
CA THR A 19 33.76 -2.18 29.70
C THR A 19 33.91 -0.67 29.51
N ALA A 20 34.26 -0.01 30.59
CA ALA A 20 34.13 1.38 30.95
C ALA A 20 34.77 2.46 30.05
N LEU A 21 34.09 3.60 30.10
CA LEU A 21 34.45 5.00 29.79
C LEU A 21 35.89 5.34 29.31
N ALA A 22 35.93 5.85 28.05
CA ALA A 22 36.85 6.91 27.68
C ALA A 22 36.11 7.84 26.67
N LEU A 23 36.05 9.12 27.00
CA LEU A 23 35.51 10.18 26.16
C LEU A 23 36.42 10.33 24.91
N SER A 24 35.89 9.94 23.75
CA SER A 24 36.49 10.25 22.44
C SER A 24 35.48 11.00 21.57
N PRO A 25 35.89 11.90 20.68
CA PRO A 25 34.99 12.81 19.97
C PRO A 25 34.02 12.04 19.06
N PHE A 26 32.76 12.45 19.06
CA PHE A 26 31.73 11.96 18.16
C PHE A 26 32.15 12.13 16.69
N THR A 27 32.64 11.08 16.07
CA THR A 27 32.57 10.92 14.64
C THR A 27 31.17 10.40 14.31
N SER A 28 30.36 11.20 13.63
CA SER A 28 29.08 10.78 13.06
C SER A 28 29.34 9.74 11.96
N GLY A 29 29.56 8.49 12.39
CA GLY A 29 29.52 7.35 11.49
C GLY A 29 28.06 7.12 11.08
N SER A 30 27.73 7.42 9.83
CA SER A 30 26.53 6.94 9.18
C SER A 30 26.56 5.41 9.24
N THR A 31 25.85 4.80 10.18
CA THR A 31 25.57 3.37 10.13
C THR A 31 24.62 3.16 8.96
N ALA A 32 25.17 2.68 7.83
CA ALA A 32 24.33 2.25 6.70
C ALA A 32 23.31 1.25 7.26
N GLU A 33 22.02 1.49 6.98
CA GLU A 33 20.97 0.52 7.32
C GLU A 33 21.35 -0.84 6.70
N PRO A 34 21.11 -1.96 7.42
CA PRO A 34 21.42 -3.27 6.88
C PRO A 34 20.65 -3.48 5.58
N SER A 35 21.34 -3.85 4.53
CA SER A 35 20.74 -4.13 3.22
C SER A 35 19.71 -5.27 3.34
N ILE A 36 18.63 -5.17 2.57
CA ILE A 36 17.64 -6.24 2.46
C ILE A 36 18.35 -7.47 1.85
N PRO A 37 18.28 -8.65 2.50
CA PRO A 37 18.89 -9.86 1.98
C PRO A 37 18.30 -10.29 0.63
N LYS A 38 19.10 -10.93 -0.21
CA LYS A 38 18.59 -11.62 -1.40
C LYS A 38 17.64 -12.75 -1.00
N PRO A 39 16.62 -13.07 -1.82
CA PRO A 39 15.81 -14.28 -1.63
C PRO A 39 16.70 -15.53 -1.62
N ASP A 40 16.40 -16.47 -0.75
CA ASP A 40 17.10 -17.77 -0.70
C ASP A 40 16.67 -18.72 -1.83
N GLY A 41 15.60 -18.38 -2.56
CA GLY A 41 15.07 -19.18 -3.65
C GLY A 41 14.24 -20.38 -3.20
N GLU A 42 14.01 -20.54 -1.89
CA GLU A 42 13.26 -21.67 -1.33
C GLU A 42 11.77 -21.31 -1.18
N PRO A 43 10.88 -22.31 -1.30
CA PRO A 43 9.46 -22.15 -0.96
C PRO A 43 9.27 -21.86 0.54
N ALA A 44 8.18 -21.22 0.88
CA ALA A 44 7.78 -21.03 2.27
C ALA A 44 7.32 -22.34 2.93
N ASP A 45 7.30 -22.35 4.27
CA ASP A 45 6.70 -23.42 5.07
C ASP A 45 5.17 -23.42 4.92
N MET A 46 4.66 -24.31 4.04
CA MET A 46 3.25 -24.46 3.72
C MET A 46 2.40 -25.08 4.84
N SER A 47 2.99 -25.46 5.95
CA SER A 47 2.24 -25.87 7.15
C SER A 47 1.59 -24.69 7.88
N LYS A 48 2.04 -23.46 7.59
CA LYS A 48 1.55 -22.20 8.17
C LYS A 48 0.50 -21.55 7.27
N PRO A 49 -0.43 -20.76 7.84
CA PRO A 49 -1.37 -19.98 7.03
C PRO A 49 -0.63 -18.91 6.21
N VAL A 50 -1.14 -18.65 5.00
CA VAL A 50 -0.65 -17.55 4.16
C VAL A 50 -0.89 -16.22 4.87
N GLN A 51 0.16 -15.44 5.03
CA GLN A 51 0.06 -14.07 5.57
C GLN A 51 -0.28 -13.13 4.43
N VAL A 52 -1.51 -12.64 4.42
CA VAL A 52 -2.03 -11.79 3.34
C VAL A 52 -1.88 -10.32 3.71
N PHE A 53 -1.27 -9.58 2.79
CA PHE A 53 -1.20 -8.11 2.85
C PHE A 53 -1.99 -7.53 1.69
N ILE A 54 -3.03 -6.75 2.00
CA ILE A 54 -3.92 -6.15 1.00
C ILE A 54 -3.47 -4.72 0.75
N LEU A 55 -3.18 -4.40 -0.53
CA LEU A 55 -2.73 -3.09 -1.00
C LEU A 55 -3.91 -2.38 -1.67
N MET A 56 -4.30 -1.22 -1.13
CA MET A 56 -5.39 -0.38 -1.62
C MET A 56 -4.94 1.07 -1.79
N GLY A 57 -5.65 1.84 -2.60
CA GLY A 57 -5.32 3.25 -2.84
C GLY A 57 -5.67 3.71 -4.23
N GLN A 58 -4.79 4.51 -4.83
CA GLN A 58 -4.96 5.01 -6.20
C GLN A 58 -3.69 4.81 -7.05
N SER A 59 -3.46 5.65 -8.07
CA SER A 59 -2.41 5.46 -9.07
C SER A 59 -1.00 5.24 -8.49
N ASN A 60 -0.64 5.86 -7.36
CA ASN A 60 0.65 5.60 -6.72
C ASN A 60 0.71 4.18 -6.13
N MET A 61 -0.40 3.66 -5.59
CA MET A 61 -0.48 2.25 -5.18
C MET A 61 -0.51 1.31 -6.39
N VAL A 62 -1.20 1.69 -7.49
CA VAL A 62 -1.16 0.92 -8.76
C VAL A 62 0.29 0.72 -9.22
N GLY A 63 1.08 1.78 -9.21
CA GLY A 63 2.50 1.78 -9.58
C GLY A 63 2.76 2.30 -11.00
N MET A 64 3.63 3.30 -11.07
CA MET A 64 4.01 3.99 -12.31
C MET A 64 5.53 4.06 -12.50
N GLY A 65 6.31 3.34 -11.67
CA GLY A 65 7.75 3.23 -11.79
C GLY A 65 8.12 2.41 -13.03
N ARG A 66 8.86 3.00 -13.98
CA ARG A 66 9.25 2.31 -15.23
C ARG A 66 10.20 1.14 -14.96
N ILE A 67 9.96 -0.01 -15.56
CA ILE A 67 10.88 -1.16 -15.47
C ILE A 67 12.14 -0.89 -16.32
N ASP A 68 11.96 -0.45 -17.55
CA ASP A 68 13.03 -0.17 -18.50
C ASP A 68 12.87 1.22 -19.14
N ALA A 69 13.76 1.56 -20.06
CA ALA A 69 13.71 2.82 -20.79
C ALA A 69 12.53 2.91 -21.79
N GLY A 70 11.97 1.76 -22.23
CA GLY A 70 11.07 1.68 -23.39
C GLY A 70 11.75 2.18 -24.68
N ASP A 71 11.01 2.13 -25.77
CA ASP A 71 11.55 2.44 -27.12
C ASP A 71 12.04 3.89 -27.30
N LYS A 72 11.53 4.83 -26.53
CA LYS A 72 11.83 6.27 -26.63
C LYS A 72 12.21 6.92 -25.32
N GLY A 73 12.31 6.15 -24.25
CA GLY A 73 12.59 6.63 -22.92
C GLY A 73 14.10 6.80 -22.64
N LYS A 74 14.40 7.56 -21.58
CA LYS A 74 15.76 7.61 -21.04
C LYS A 74 15.91 6.49 -20.00
N PRO A 75 17.08 5.84 -19.92
CA PRO A 75 17.35 4.81 -18.91
C PRO A 75 17.18 5.30 -17.47
N GLU A 76 17.59 6.56 -17.22
CA GLU A 76 17.60 7.15 -15.88
C GLU A 76 16.18 7.15 -15.27
N GLY A 77 16.09 6.69 -14.03
CA GLY A 77 14.84 6.52 -13.30
C GLY A 77 14.08 5.23 -13.62
N SER A 78 14.56 4.37 -14.54
CA SER A 78 14.04 3.02 -14.68
C SER A 78 14.61 2.07 -13.62
N LEU A 79 13.87 1.02 -13.29
CA LEU A 79 14.33 0.00 -12.37
C LEU A 79 15.59 -0.71 -12.87
N GLU A 80 15.63 -0.99 -14.16
CA GLU A 80 16.80 -1.62 -14.79
C GLU A 80 18.06 -0.77 -14.63
N HIS A 81 17.96 0.54 -14.85
CA HIS A 81 19.08 1.46 -14.64
C HIS A 81 19.48 1.53 -13.15
N ALA A 82 18.52 1.62 -12.25
CA ALA A 82 18.78 1.64 -10.81
C ALA A 82 19.52 0.35 -10.35
N VAL A 83 19.07 -0.81 -10.81
CA VAL A 83 19.64 -2.11 -10.39
C VAL A 83 20.95 -2.41 -11.14
N LYS A 84 20.93 -2.36 -12.49
CA LYS A 84 22.07 -2.82 -13.30
C LYS A 84 23.20 -1.80 -13.38
N THR A 85 22.88 -0.50 -13.39
CA THR A 85 23.89 0.57 -13.52
C THR A 85 24.30 1.15 -12.17
N LYS A 86 23.32 1.57 -11.35
CA LYS A 86 23.60 2.19 -10.05
C LYS A 86 23.86 1.18 -8.93
N LYS A 87 23.60 -0.11 -9.17
CA LYS A 87 23.73 -1.19 -8.17
C LYS A 87 22.85 -1.01 -6.93
N GLN A 88 21.75 -0.30 -7.08
CA GLN A 88 20.70 -0.20 -6.06
C GLN A 88 19.86 -1.48 -6.04
N TYR A 89 19.18 -1.78 -4.94
CA TYR A 89 18.28 -2.94 -4.76
C TYR A 89 18.91 -4.27 -5.19
N PRO A 90 20.10 -4.63 -4.64
CA PRO A 90 20.85 -5.82 -5.09
C PRO A 90 20.09 -7.14 -4.90
N TYR A 91 19.06 -7.14 -4.07
CA TYR A 91 18.19 -8.30 -3.84
C TYR A 91 17.24 -8.61 -5.00
N LEU A 92 17.08 -7.68 -5.96
CA LEU A 92 16.24 -7.89 -7.14
C LEU A 92 16.90 -8.72 -8.23
N VAL A 93 18.19 -9.02 -8.11
CA VAL A 93 18.94 -9.80 -9.09
C VAL A 93 19.76 -10.91 -8.41
N ASP A 94 19.91 -12.03 -9.15
CA ASP A 94 20.80 -13.12 -8.77
C ASP A 94 22.28 -12.79 -9.02
N GLU A 95 23.17 -13.74 -8.81
CA GLU A 95 24.62 -13.57 -9.02
C GLU A 95 24.98 -13.40 -10.51
N ALA A 96 24.15 -13.90 -11.42
CA ALA A 96 24.33 -13.74 -12.87
C ALA A 96 23.73 -12.43 -13.40
N GLY A 97 23.04 -11.63 -12.56
CA GLY A 97 22.38 -10.38 -12.94
C GLY A 97 20.98 -10.55 -13.54
N ASN A 98 20.39 -11.74 -13.46
CA ASN A 98 19.01 -11.97 -13.84
C ASN A 98 18.07 -11.52 -12.72
N TRP A 99 16.84 -11.15 -13.09
CA TRP A 99 15.82 -10.80 -12.09
C TRP A 99 15.52 -11.99 -11.15
N SER A 100 15.63 -11.74 -9.86
CA SER A 100 15.28 -12.72 -8.83
C SER A 100 13.77 -12.91 -8.74
N VAL A 101 13.36 -14.14 -8.41
CA VAL A 101 11.98 -14.52 -8.16
C VAL A 101 11.90 -15.12 -6.77
N ARG A 102 10.97 -14.61 -5.96
CA ARG A 102 10.67 -15.20 -4.65
C ARG A 102 9.72 -16.38 -4.82
N LYS A 103 10.01 -17.49 -4.19
CA LYS A 103 9.12 -18.67 -4.15
C LYS A 103 8.27 -18.74 -2.88
N ASP A 104 8.45 -17.78 -1.98
CA ASP A 104 7.76 -17.65 -0.70
C ASP A 104 6.77 -16.48 -0.66
N VAL A 105 6.84 -15.57 -1.66
CA VAL A 105 5.93 -14.42 -1.78
C VAL A 105 5.17 -14.49 -3.09
N ARG A 106 3.85 -14.54 -3.01
CA ARG A 106 2.94 -14.49 -4.15
C ARG A 106 2.45 -13.07 -4.39
N TYR A 107 2.45 -12.61 -5.63
CA TYR A 107 1.87 -11.34 -6.05
C TYR A 107 0.60 -11.58 -6.84
N VAL A 108 -0.52 -11.08 -6.32
CA VAL A 108 -1.83 -11.14 -6.97
C VAL A 108 -2.35 -9.72 -7.12
N ARG A 109 -2.78 -9.36 -8.34
CA ARG A 109 -3.33 -8.04 -8.63
C ARG A 109 -4.69 -8.15 -9.29
N MET A 110 -5.67 -7.54 -8.65
CA MET A 110 -7.00 -7.26 -9.18
C MET A 110 -7.09 -5.79 -9.59
N MET A 111 -7.89 -5.49 -10.58
CA MET A 111 -8.17 -4.10 -10.97
C MET A 111 -9.61 -4.03 -11.48
N GLN A 112 -10.39 -3.13 -10.91
CA GLN A 112 -11.77 -2.88 -11.31
C GLN A 112 -11.91 -2.75 -12.83
N GLY A 113 -12.85 -3.45 -13.41
CA GLY A 113 -13.13 -3.45 -14.85
C GLY A 113 -12.17 -4.29 -15.70
N ASN A 114 -11.01 -4.70 -15.15
CA ASN A 114 -10.03 -5.55 -15.85
C ASN A 114 -9.91 -6.95 -15.22
N GLY A 115 -10.39 -7.14 -13.99
CA GLY A 115 -10.31 -8.42 -13.29
C GLY A 115 -8.88 -8.74 -12.80
N LEU A 116 -8.48 -10.01 -12.96
CA LEU A 116 -7.17 -10.50 -12.54
C LEU A 116 -6.08 -10.05 -13.52
N MET A 117 -5.14 -9.24 -13.03
CA MET A 117 -4.03 -8.67 -13.81
C MET A 117 -2.73 -9.46 -13.62
N ASN A 118 -2.42 -9.85 -12.39
CA ASN A 118 -1.23 -10.64 -12.05
C ASN A 118 -1.60 -11.77 -11.09
N ASN A 119 -0.96 -12.91 -11.24
CA ASN A 119 -1.05 -14.06 -10.35
C ASN A 119 0.22 -14.89 -10.46
N GLU A 120 1.30 -14.43 -9.83
CA GLU A 120 2.64 -14.96 -10.04
C GLU A 120 3.49 -14.90 -8.77
N TRP A 121 4.61 -15.61 -8.75
CA TRP A 121 5.63 -15.42 -7.73
C TRP A 121 6.25 -14.02 -7.86
N LEU A 122 6.53 -13.37 -6.73
CA LEU A 122 7.04 -11.99 -6.76
C LEU A 122 8.41 -11.93 -7.45
N GLY A 123 8.43 -11.29 -8.62
CA GLY A 123 9.62 -11.07 -9.42
C GLY A 123 9.34 -10.09 -10.55
N VAL A 124 10.39 -9.40 -11.00
CA VAL A 124 10.30 -8.46 -12.12
C VAL A 124 10.31 -9.22 -13.43
N ALA A 125 9.43 -8.85 -14.37
CA ALA A 125 9.41 -9.38 -15.73
C ALA A 125 9.29 -10.91 -15.81
N GLN A 126 8.35 -11.50 -15.08
CA GLN A 126 8.06 -12.93 -15.15
C GLN A 126 7.59 -13.34 -16.55
N PRO A 127 8.10 -14.45 -17.11
CA PRO A 127 7.72 -14.90 -18.46
C PRO A 127 6.24 -15.32 -18.57
N GLU A 128 5.63 -15.72 -17.45
CA GLU A 128 4.24 -16.20 -17.37
C GLU A 128 3.25 -15.13 -16.90
N GLN A 129 3.63 -13.84 -16.94
CA GLN A 129 2.74 -12.75 -16.54
C GLN A 129 1.44 -12.76 -17.35
N LEU A 130 0.30 -12.79 -16.66
CA LEU A 130 -1.03 -12.65 -17.29
C LEU A 130 -1.16 -11.32 -18.03
N PHE A 131 -0.54 -10.29 -17.48
CA PHE A 131 -0.44 -8.96 -18.07
C PHE A 131 1.00 -8.46 -18.00
N LYS A 132 1.64 -8.29 -19.16
CA LYS A 132 3.02 -7.78 -19.23
C LYS A 132 3.05 -6.32 -18.79
N SER A 133 3.36 -6.08 -17.53
CA SER A 133 3.50 -4.73 -17.01
C SER A 133 4.83 -4.10 -17.46
N THR A 134 4.77 -2.84 -17.84
CA THR A 134 5.96 -2.00 -18.10
C THR A 134 6.32 -1.14 -16.89
N THR A 135 5.54 -1.24 -15.81
CA THR A 135 5.71 -0.47 -14.59
C THR A 135 5.65 -1.34 -13.34
N ILE A 136 6.28 -0.84 -12.28
CA ILE A 136 6.21 -1.37 -10.92
C ILE A 136 5.56 -0.36 -9.98
N GLY A 137 5.07 -0.87 -8.85
CA GLY A 137 4.66 -0.07 -7.69
C GLY A 137 5.45 -0.48 -6.44
N VAL A 138 4.87 -0.17 -5.29
CA VAL A 138 5.47 -0.44 -3.97
C VAL A 138 5.51 -1.94 -3.60
N GLU A 139 4.79 -2.81 -4.33
CA GLU A 139 4.68 -4.24 -4.04
C GLU A 139 6.02 -4.96 -3.99
N PHE A 140 6.99 -4.54 -4.80
CA PHE A 140 8.32 -5.18 -4.82
C PHE A 140 9.09 -4.86 -3.54
N GLY A 141 9.20 -3.59 -3.16
CA GLY A 141 9.85 -3.19 -1.91
C GLY A 141 9.15 -3.82 -0.69
N ILE A 142 7.83 -3.74 -0.63
CA ILE A 142 7.03 -4.36 0.44
C ILE A 142 7.29 -5.87 0.49
N GLY A 143 7.13 -6.57 -0.64
CA GLY A 143 7.19 -8.03 -0.68
C GLY A 143 8.57 -8.58 -0.32
N HIS A 144 9.65 -7.92 -0.73
CA HIS A 144 11.00 -8.32 -0.31
C HIS A 144 11.24 -8.09 1.18
N VAL A 145 10.78 -6.97 1.75
CA VAL A 145 10.94 -6.68 3.18
C VAL A 145 10.12 -7.64 4.04
N VAL A 146 8.82 -7.81 3.74
CA VAL A 146 7.97 -8.68 4.56
C VAL A 146 8.29 -10.15 4.37
N GLY A 147 8.63 -10.59 3.15
CA GLY A 147 9.04 -11.97 2.87
C GLY A 147 10.32 -12.36 3.61
N ASN A 148 11.28 -11.45 3.76
CA ASN A 148 12.49 -11.72 4.55
C ASN A 148 12.24 -11.72 6.07
N ALA A 149 11.16 -11.10 6.54
CA ALA A 149 10.88 -10.94 7.96
C ALA A 149 9.92 -12.00 8.51
N ILE A 150 9.13 -12.65 7.65
CA ILE A 150 8.04 -13.55 8.02
C ILE A 150 8.41 -14.97 7.60
N ASP A 151 8.46 -15.87 8.57
CA ASP A 151 8.68 -17.30 8.33
C ASP A 151 7.33 -18.02 8.10
N ALA A 152 6.64 -17.64 7.02
CA ALA A 152 5.38 -18.22 6.54
C ALA A 152 5.15 -17.82 5.08
N PRO A 153 4.24 -18.50 4.35
CA PRO A 153 3.83 -18.06 3.02
C PRO A 153 3.27 -16.64 3.05
N VAL A 154 3.66 -15.80 2.09
CA VAL A 154 3.21 -14.40 2.00
C VAL A 154 2.45 -14.16 0.69
N MET A 155 1.31 -13.47 0.77
CA MET A 155 0.60 -12.96 -0.40
C MET A 155 0.53 -11.45 -0.35
N ILE A 156 1.03 -10.80 -1.38
CA ILE A 156 0.81 -9.38 -1.68
C ILE A 156 -0.38 -9.30 -2.63
N LEU A 157 -1.53 -8.93 -2.09
CA LEU A 157 -2.80 -8.82 -2.81
C LEU A 157 -3.12 -7.36 -3.07
N LYS A 158 -2.90 -6.90 -4.31
CA LYS A 158 -3.19 -5.54 -4.72
C LYS A 158 -4.58 -5.47 -5.36
N SER A 159 -5.47 -4.61 -4.82
CA SER A 159 -6.78 -4.31 -5.36
C SER A 159 -6.98 -2.80 -5.35
N CYS A 160 -6.74 -2.15 -6.47
CA CYS A 160 -6.86 -0.71 -6.62
C CYS A 160 -6.79 -0.28 -8.07
N ILE A 161 -7.34 0.92 -8.35
CA ILE A 161 -7.26 1.60 -9.66
C ILE A 161 -6.90 3.08 -9.47
N GLY A 162 -6.43 3.74 -10.52
CA GLY A 162 -6.01 5.15 -10.48
C GLY A 162 -7.18 6.14 -10.35
N ASN A 163 -6.84 7.39 -9.95
CA ASN A 163 -7.76 8.53 -9.91
C ASN A 163 -8.98 8.33 -8.99
N ARG A 164 -8.78 7.83 -7.78
CA ARG A 164 -9.82 7.56 -6.78
C ARG A 164 -9.67 8.43 -5.54
N ALA A 165 -10.75 9.14 -5.16
CA ALA A 165 -10.84 9.93 -3.94
C ALA A 165 -11.40 9.10 -2.79
N LEU A 166 -10.88 9.31 -1.58
CA LEU A 166 -11.43 8.76 -0.35
C LEU A 166 -12.76 9.45 0.00
N GLY A 167 -12.90 10.72 -0.35
CA GLY A 167 -14.13 11.50 -0.10
C GLY A 167 -15.33 11.09 -0.96
N TRP A 168 -15.15 10.22 -1.97
CA TRP A 168 -16.23 9.76 -2.84
C TRP A 168 -16.05 8.29 -3.25
N HIS A 169 -15.05 7.97 -4.09
CA HIS A 169 -14.92 6.65 -4.72
C HIS A 169 -14.65 5.53 -3.71
N LEU A 170 -13.76 5.81 -2.75
CA LEU A 170 -13.34 4.88 -1.69
C LEU A 170 -14.04 5.19 -0.35
N LEU A 171 -15.14 5.95 -0.36
CA LEU A 171 -15.85 6.32 0.86
C LEU A 171 -16.30 5.05 1.60
N PRO A 172 -15.82 4.82 2.84
CA PRO A 172 -16.03 3.54 3.50
C PRO A 172 -17.43 3.38 4.09
N PRO A 173 -17.91 2.15 4.29
CA PRO A 173 -19.16 1.88 5.01
C PRO A 173 -19.23 2.60 6.35
N GLY A 174 -20.42 3.13 6.68
CA GLY A 174 -20.66 3.91 7.89
C GLY A 174 -20.37 5.40 7.78
N SER A 175 -19.90 5.88 6.61
CA SER A 175 -19.77 7.31 6.33
C SER A 175 -21.17 7.94 6.15
N ALA A 176 -21.50 8.91 7.00
CA ALA A 176 -22.78 9.61 6.95
C ALA A 176 -22.74 10.80 5.98
N ARG A 177 -23.91 11.18 5.47
CA ARG A 177 -24.12 12.46 4.80
C ARG A 177 -23.70 13.61 5.70
N PHE A 178 -23.25 14.70 5.11
CA PHE A 178 -22.99 15.95 5.83
C PHE A 178 -23.35 17.16 4.99
N GLU A 179 -23.57 18.30 5.65
CA GLU A 179 -23.88 19.55 5.00
C GLU A 179 -22.67 20.49 5.05
N GLU A 180 -22.37 21.15 3.94
CA GLU A 180 -21.39 22.22 3.89
C GLU A 180 -21.83 23.28 2.86
N GLY A 181 -21.95 24.53 3.32
CA GLY A 181 -22.52 25.61 2.51
C GLY A 181 -23.99 25.35 2.15
N ASP A 182 -24.29 25.45 0.88
CA ASP A 182 -25.62 25.22 0.28
C ASP A 182 -25.83 23.78 -0.23
N LYS A 183 -24.92 22.86 0.10
CA LYS A 183 -24.93 21.48 -0.37
C LYS A 183 -25.02 20.46 0.75
N VAL A 184 -25.59 19.31 0.39
CA VAL A 184 -25.47 18.04 1.10
C VAL A 184 -24.48 17.18 0.34
N TYR A 185 -23.52 16.60 1.01
CA TYR A 185 -22.54 15.67 0.46
C TYR A 185 -22.92 14.23 0.80
N ALA A 186 -22.65 13.35 -0.13
CA ALA A 186 -23.01 11.96 -0.07
C ALA A 186 -22.41 11.23 1.13
N GLY A 187 -23.22 10.41 1.77
CA GLY A 187 -22.79 9.32 2.62
C GLY A 187 -22.54 8.05 1.81
N TYR A 188 -22.07 7.01 2.48
CA TYR A 188 -21.81 5.73 1.82
C TYR A 188 -23.05 5.18 1.11
N ARG A 189 -22.91 4.83 -0.17
CA ARG A 189 -23.92 4.36 -1.13
C ARG A 189 -24.92 5.42 -1.61
N ASP A 190 -24.71 6.68 -1.28
CA ASP A 190 -25.46 7.75 -1.91
C ASP A 190 -24.91 8.08 -3.31
N ALA A 191 -25.76 8.73 -4.12
CA ALA A 191 -25.41 9.33 -5.42
C ALA A 191 -26.41 10.45 -5.75
N PRO A 192 -25.96 11.53 -6.41
CA PRO A 192 -24.59 11.87 -6.80
C PRO A 192 -23.68 12.23 -5.61
N ASP A 193 -22.46 12.72 -5.88
CA ASP A 193 -21.49 13.09 -4.83
C ASP A 193 -21.97 14.24 -3.93
N SER A 194 -22.80 15.11 -4.47
CA SER A 194 -23.44 16.19 -3.71
C SER A 194 -24.70 16.69 -4.43
N TRP A 195 -25.62 17.33 -3.68
CA TRP A 195 -26.83 17.94 -4.19
C TRP A 195 -27.20 19.20 -3.37
N ALA A 196 -28.13 20.00 -3.88
CA ALA A 196 -28.56 21.22 -3.21
C ALA A 196 -29.28 20.89 -1.89
N LYS A 197 -28.99 21.64 -0.84
CA LYS A 197 -29.67 21.53 0.45
C LYS A 197 -31.16 21.77 0.31
N GLY A 198 -31.97 20.95 0.97
CA GLY A 198 -33.44 21.00 0.87
C GLY A 198 -34.02 20.28 -0.36
N THR A 199 -33.18 19.60 -1.15
CA THR A 199 -33.62 18.72 -2.23
C THR A 199 -33.23 17.28 -1.93
N GLU A 200 -33.92 16.32 -2.57
CA GLU A 200 -33.51 14.90 -2.51
C GLU A 200 -32.63 14.57 -3.71
N PRO A 201 -31.61 13.72 -3.51
CA PRO A 201 -30.77 13.28 -4.61
C PRO A 201 -31.59 12.44 -5.59
N THR A 202 -31.39 12.64 -6.88
CA THR A 202 -31.92 11.71 -7.89
C THR A 202 -30.92 10.58 -8.07
N PRO A 203 -31.25 9.35 -7.63
CA PRO A 203 -30.32 8.22 -7.80
C PRO A 203 -30.00 8.01 -9.29
N PRO A 204 -28.73 7.73 -9.62
CA PRO A 204 -28.39 7.40 -11.00
C PRO A 204 -29.10 6.12 -11.42
N VAL A 205 -29.69 6.11 -12.60
CA VAL A 205 -30.26 4.89 -13.17
C VAL A 205 -29.10 3.98 -13.59
N ILE A 206 -28.90 2.92 -12.81
CA ILE A 206 -27.91 1.88 -13.10
C ILE A 206 -28.48 1.06 -14.27
N LYS A 207 -28.00 1.27 -15.48
CA LYS A 207 -28.19 0.33 -16.58
C LYS A 207 -27.13 -0.75 -16.47
N GLU A 208 -27.56 -1.97 -16.16
CA GLU A 208 -26.71 -3.15 -16.11
C GLU A 208 -25.86 -3.25 -17.41
N GLY A 209 -24.53 -3.33 -17.29
CA GLY A 209 -23.60 -3.54 -18.38
C GLY A 209 -22.98 -2.30 -19.05
N THR A 210 -23.28 -1.07 -18.60
CA THR A 210 -22.66 0.14 -19.18
C THR A 210 -21.79 0.90 -18.19
N VAL A 211 -20.50 0.54 -18.12
CA VAL A 211 -19.47 1.41 -17.50
C VAL A 211 -18.99 2.37 -18.59
N THR A 212 -19.66 3.47 -18.81
CA THR A 212 -19.14 4.57 -19.63
C THR A 212 -18.32 5.49 -18.73
N LEU A 213 -17.00 5.40 -18.85
CA LEU A 213 -16.07 6.36 -18.25
C LEU A 213 -16.21 7.71 -18.99
N LYS A 214 -17.17 8.53 -18.58
CA LYS A 214 -17.28 9.92 -19.03
C LYS A 214 -17.19 10.82 -17.82
N GLY A 215 -16.08 11.54 -17.71
CA GLY A 215 -15.82 12.45 -16.62
C GLY A 215 -15.42 11.75 -15.30
N ASP A 216 -15.40 12.52 -14.23
CA ASP A 216 -14.99 12.05 -12.90
C ASP A 216 -16.00 11.14 -12.20
N GLN A 217 -17.22 11.00 -12.77
CA GLN A 217 -18.30 10.18 -12.21
C GLN A 217 -18.99 9.38 -13.34
N PRO A 218 -18.60 8.11 -13.51
CA PRO A 218 -19.29 7.22 -14.45
C PRO A 218 -20.76 7.04 -14.07
N ALA A 219 -21.63 6.90 -15.08
CA ALA A 219 -23.03 6.62 -14.85
C ALA A 219 -23.21 5.33 -14.01
N GLY A 220 -24.02 5.40 -12.98
CA GLY A 220 -24.25 4.29 -12.04
C GLY A 220 -23.27 4.20 -10.87
N TRP A 221 -22.39 5.17 -10.71
CA TRP A 221 -21.52 5.23 -9.53
C TRP A 221 -22.24 5.81 -8.31
N TYR A 222 -21.83 5.33 -7.14
CA TYR A 222 -22.25 5.79 -5.84
C TYR A 222 -21.04 5.98 -4.91
N ALA A 223 -21.24 6.71 -3.84
CA ALA A 223 -20.21 6.92 -2.83
C ALA A 223 -19.76 5.59 -2.21
N GLY A 224 -18.49 5.26 -2.36
CA GLY A 224 -17.91 4.01 -1.89
C GLY A 224 -17.94 2.86 -2.88
N LYS A 225 -18.35 3.08 -4.14
CA LYS A 225 -18.37 1.98 -5.11
C LYS A 225 -17.01 1.33 -5.32
N GLU A 226 -15.93 2.11 -5.42
CA GLU A 226 -14.58 1.56 -5.55
C GLU A 226 -14.18 0.77 -4.30
N TYR A 227 -14.56 1.25 -3.11
CA TYR A 227 -14.36 0.50 -1.87
C TYR A 227 -15.02 -0.88 -1.94
N ASP A 228 -16.29 -0.91 -2.40
CA ASP A 228 -17.04 -2.16 -2.54
C ASP A 228 -16.39 -3.09 -3.57
N ASP A 229 -15.99 -2.56 -4.72
CA ASP A 229 -15.37 -3.32 -5.81
C ASP A 229 -14.00 -3.89 -5.41
N ASP A 230 -13.10 -3.05 -4.87
CA ASP A 230 -11.77 -3.45 -4.45
C ASP A 230 -11.82 -4.52 -3.35
N THR A 231 -12.70 -4.34 -2.35
CA THR A 231 -12.85 -5.33 -1.27
C THR A 231 -13.52 -6.61 -1.75
N ALA A 232 -14.47 -6.54 -2.70
CA ALA A 232 -15.08 -7.71 -3.30
C ALA A 232 -14.08 -8.51 -4.15
N ASP A 233 -13.25 -7.85 -4.93
CA ASP A 233 -12.23 -8.48 -5.75
C ASP A 233 -11.15 -9.14 -4.88
N ALA A 234 -10.71 -8.49 -3.81
CA ALA A 234 -9.80 -9.13 -2.85
C ALA A 234 -10.42 -10.37 -2.19
N ARG A 235 -11.71 -10.31 -1.79
CA ARG A 235 -12.41 -11.48 -1.23
C ARG A 235 -12.55 -12.63 -2.23
N LYS A 236 -12.74 -12.37 -3.54
CA LYS A 236 -12.74 -13.41 -4.58
C LYS A 236 -11.42 -14.16 -4.63
N VAL A 237 -10.30 -13.45 -4.56
CA VAL A 237 -8.97 -14.08 -4.50
C VAL A 237 -8.85 -14.96 -3.26
N LEU A 238 -9.24 -14.46 -2.09
CA LEU A 238 -9.15 -15.20 -0.83
C LEU A 238 -10.09 -16.40 -0.75
N ALA A 239 -11.23 -16.35 -1.43
CA ALA A 239 -12.17 -17.46 -1.51
C ALA A 239 -11.65 -18.63 -2.38
N ASP A 240 -10.73 -18.37 -3.31
CA ASP A 240 -10.10 -19.36 -4.21
C ASP A 240 -8.58 -19.40 -3.96
N LEU A 241 -8.20 -19.52 -2.67
CA LEU A 241 -6.84 -19.33 -2.19
C LEU A 241 -5.82 -20.24 -2.90
N ASP A 242 -6.12 -21.53 -3.06
CA ASP A 242 -5.20 -22.52 -3.67
C ASP A 242 -4.87 -22.18 -5.13
N LYS A 243 -5.81 -21.60 -5.87
CA LYS A 243 -5.57 -21.11 -7.23
C LYS A 243 -4.58 -19.94 -7.27
N HIS A 244 -4.60 -19.10 -6.26
CA HIS A 244 -3.79 -17.89 -6.20
C HIS A 244 -2.49 -18.07 -5.40
N TYR A 245 -2.46 -19.03 -4.49
CA TYR A 245 -1.26 -19.48 -3.78
C TYR A 245 -1.25 -21.02 -3.76
N PRO A 246 -0.62 -21.68 -4.74
CA PRO A 246 -0.69 -23.14 -4.90
C PRO A 246 -0.28 -23.91 -3.65
N GLY A 247 -1.12 -24.84 -3.22
CA GLY A 247 -0.92 -25.65 -2.02
C GLY A 247 -1.35 -25.01 -0.71
N ALA A 248 -1.82 -23.75 -0.71
CA ALA A 248 -2.30 -23.07 0.48
C ALA A 248 -3.63 -23.64 0.98
N LYS A 249 -3.73 -23.88 2.30
CA LYS A 249 -4.94 -24.42 2.94
C LYS A 249 -5.70 -23.40 3.76
N SER A 250 -5.04 -22.34 4.19
CA SER A 250 -5.61 -21.29 5.02
C SER A 250 -4.82 -19.99 4.88
N TYR A 251 -5.43 -18.90 5.27
CA TYR A 251 -4.80 -17.58 5.30
C TYR A 251 -5.16 -16.81 6.54
N GLU A 252 -4.41 -15.76 6.80
CA GLU A 252 -4.68 -14.70 7.76
C GLU A 252 -4.42 -13.35 7.10
N VAL A 253 -5.35 -12.40 7.21
CA VAL A 253 -5.09 -11.03 6.77
C VAL A 253 -4.24 -10.34 7.82
N ALA A 254 -2.94 -10.30 7.58
CA ALA A 254 -1.95 -9.76 8.50
C ALA A 254 -1.89 -8.24 8.50
N GLY A 255 -2.20 -7.61 7.35
CA GLY A 255 -2.18 -6.17 7.28
C GLY A 255 -2.69 -5.58 5.98
N PHE A 256 -2.82 -4.25 6.02
CA PHE A 256 -3.21 -3.43 4.88
C PHE A 256 -2.13 -2.39 4.60
N PHE A 257 -1.95 -2.08 3.31
CA PHE A 257 -1.16 -0.96 2.84
C PHE A 257 -2.03 0.01 2.06
N TYR A 258 -1.83 1.30 2.27
CA TYR A 258 -2.64 2.34 1.65
C TYR A 258 -1.79 3.51 1.15
N TRP A 259 -1.97 3.90 -0.13
CA TRP A 259 -1.29 5.07 -0.68
C TRP A 259 -2.24 5.83 -1.60
N GLN A 260 -2.74 6.97 -1.10
CA GLN A 260 -3.78 7.77 -1.74
C GLN A 260 -3.82 9.18 -1.12
N GLY A 261 -4.37 10.17 -1.82
CA GLY A 261 -4.60 11.53 -1.32
C GLY A 261 -4.75 12.56 -2.43
N GLU A 262 -4.08 12.40 -3.55
CA GLU A 262 -3.94 13.39 -4.60
C GLU A 262 -5.29 13.77 -5.24
N LYS A 263 -6.20 12.80 -5.39
CA LYS A 263 -7.55 13.08 -5.92
C LYS A 263 -8.38 13.93 -4.97
N ASP A 264 -8.27 13.70 -3.67
CA ASP A 264 -8.94 14.48 -2.63
C ASP A 264 -8.33 15.90 -2.50
N ALA A 265 -7.04 16.05 -2.75
CA ALA A 265 -6.39 17.37 -2.76
C ALA A 265 -6.97 18.31 -3.81
N GLY A 266 -7.56 17.77 -4.87
CA GLY A 266 -8.28 18.54 -5.89
C GLY A 266 -9.65 19.08 -5.45
N ASN A 267 -10.17 18.68 -4.28
CA ASN A 267 -11.48 19.07 -3.77
C ASN A 267 -11.37 19.55 -2.32
N PRO A 268 -11.65 20.83 -2.02
CA PRO A 268 -11.46 21.39 -0.68
C PRO A 268 -12.36 20.74 0.39
N VAL A 269 -13.55 20.27 0.00
CA VAL A 269 -14.49 19.62 0.91
C VAL A 269 -14.01 18.23 1.25
N TRP A 270 -13.60 17.43 0.25
CA TRP A 270 -13.03 16.10 0.48
C TRP A 270 -11.75 16.17 1.32
N ALA A 271 -10.88 17.15 1.03
CA ALA A 271 -9.68 17.38 1.82
C ALA A 271 -9.97 17.76 3.29
N ALA A 272 -11.04 18.51 3.54
CA ALA A 272 -11.44 18.88 4.90
C ALA A 272 -11.98 17.68 5.70
N HIS A 273 -12.62 16.72 5.04
CA HIS A 273 -13.20 15.53 5.67
C HIS A 273 -12.29 14.29 5.58
N TYR A 274 -11.10 14.42 4.99
CA TYR A 274 -10.21 13.30 4.69
C TYR A 274 -9.82 12.52 5.94
N GLU A 275 -9.47 13.16 7.04
CA GLU A 275 -9.07 12.50 8.29
C GLU A 275 -10.18 11.61 8.84
N LYS A 276 -11.42 12.12 8.91
CA LYS A 276 -12.58 11.37 9.37
C LYS A 276 -12.82 10.14 8.50
N ASN A 277 -12.74 10.31 7.18
CA ASN A 277 -12.95 9.23 6.23
C ASN A 277 -11.83 8.18 6.31
N LEU A 278 -10.57 8.60 6.53
CA LEU A 278 -9.43 7.70 6.69
C LEU A 278 -9.54 6.84 7.95
N VAL A 279 -9.91 7.45 9.08
CA VAL A 279 -10.18 6.70 10.33
C VAL A 279 -11.27 5.65 10.10
N GLN A 280 -12.37 6.04 9.43
CA GLN A 280 -13.47 5.13 9.11
C GLN A 280 -13.02 4.03 8.14
N PHE A 281 -12.19 4.36 7.14
CA PHE A 281 -11.64 3.40 6.18
C PHE A 281 -10.80 2.32 6.87
N ILE A 282 -9.89 2.70 7.76
CA ILE A 282 -9.07 1.76 8.53
C ILE A 282 -9.94 0.79 9.33
N LYS A 283 -10.99 1.31 9.97
CA LYS A 283 -11.94 0.49 10.74
C LYS A 283 -12.77 -0.44 9.84
N ALA A 284 -13.22 0.08 8.71
CA ALA A 284 -14.08 -0.65 7.78
C ALA A 284 -13.36 -1.83 7.13
N VAL A 285 -12.14 -1.66 6.61
CA VAL A 285 -11.38 -2.78 6.00
C VAL A 285 -11.07 -3.87 7.02
N ARG A 286 -10.73 -3.52 8.25
CA ARG A 286 -10.54 -4.52 9.33
C ARG A 286 -11.80 -5.32 9.63
N LYS A 287 -12.95 -4.66 9.65
CA LYS A 287 -14.25 -5.30 9.85
C LYS A 287 -14.61 -6.21 8.69
N ASP A 288 -14.51 -5.71 7.45
CA ASP A 288 -14.95 -6.41 6.24
C ASP A 288 -14.11 -7.65 5.91
N PHE A 289 -12.86 -7.67 6.34
CA PHE A 289 -11.98 -8.85 6.23
C PHE A 289 -11.91 -9.67 7.52
N ASN A 290 -12.76 -9.39 8.52
CA ASN A 290 -12.73 -10.05 9.83
C ASN A 290 -11.32 -10.11 10.45
N ALA A 291 -10.57 -9.02 10.32
CA ALA A 291 -9.18 -8.92 10.71
C ALA A 291 -8.94 -7.74 11.69
N PRO A 292 -9.55 -7.77 12.90
CA PRO A 292 -9.53 -6.65 13.83
C PRO A 292 -8.11 -6.28 14.29
N ASN A 293 -7.19 -7.23 14.25
CA ASN A 293 -5.79 -7.07 14.67
C ASN A 293 -4.83 -6.77 13.52
N ALA A 294 -5.32 -6.78 12.26
CA ALA A 294 -4.50 -6.51 11.09
C ALA A 294 -3.83 -5.14 11.20
N LYS A 295 -2.54 -5.11 10.89
CA LYS A 295 -1.77 -3.87 10.90
C LYS A 295 -2.13 -3.01 9.70
N PHE A 296 -1.95 -1.70 9.81
CA PHE A 296 -2.24 -0.77 8.73
C PHE A 296 -1.07 0.18 8.54
N VAL A 297 -0.50 0.19 7.34
CA VAL A 297 0.59 1.10 6.97
C VAL A 297 0.15 1.97 5.81
N LEU A 298 0.36 3.27 5.94
CA LEU A 298 0.05 4.21 4.86
C LEU A 298 1.25 5.07 4.49
N GLY A 299 1.33 5.43 3.19
CA GLY A 299 2.26 6.44 2.68
C GLY A 299 1.58 7.81 2.60
N THR A 300 2.30 8.88 2.94
CA THR A 300 1.82 10.24 2.67
C THR A 300 1.92 10.55 1.17
N MET A 301 1.27 11.64 0.71
CA MET A 301 1.55 12.17 -0.62
C MET A 301 3.00 12.69 -0.68
N GLY A 302 3.76 12.29 -1.70
CA GLY A 302 5.19 12.63 -1.79
C GLY A 302 5.46 14.12 -2.03
N GLU A 303 4.53 14.85 -2.63
CA GLU A 303 4.62 16.29 -2.85
C GLU A 303 4.36 17.14 -1.61
N SER A 304 3.72 16.58 -0.59
CA SER A 304 3.30 17.34 0.58
C SER A 304 4.40 17.44 1.62
N VAL A 305 4.76 18.66 1.98
CA VAL A 305 5.80 18.98 2.98
C VAL A 305 5.15 19.21 4.34
N LYS A 306 5.76 18.71 5.42
CA LYS A 306 5.30 18.99 6.79
C LYS A 306 5.23 20.50 7.03
N GLY A 307 4.08 20.96 7.56
CA GLY A 307 3.79 22.37 7.78
C GLY A 307 3.24 23.13 6.56
N SER A 308 3.10 22.47 5.38
CA SER A 308 2.43 23.09 4.23
C SER A 308 0.93 23.30 4.49
N GLY A 309 0.37 24.36 3.90
CA GLY A 309 -1.05 24.67 3.95
C GLY A 309 -1.84 24.06 2.79
N GLY A 310 -3.07 24.58 2.60
CA GLY A 310 -3.97 24.16 1.52
C GLY A 310 -4.49 22.72 1.69
N ASN A 311 -5.07 22.19 0.62
CA ASN A 311 -5.68 20.86 0.67
C ASN A 311 -4.64 19.74 0.85
N GLY A 312 -3.48 19.83 0.18
CA GLY A 312 -2.38 18.89 0.36
C GLY A 312 -1.87 18.84 1.80
N GLY A 313 -1.76 20.01 2.46
CA GLY A 313 -1.40 20.08 3.88
C GLY A 313 -2.44 19.47 4.81
N LYS A 314 -3.75 19.65 4.52
CA LYS A 314 -4.83 19.00 5.28
C LYS A 314 -4.74 17.49 5.21
N ILE A 315 -4.51 16.94 4.01
CA ILE A 315 -4.39 15.48 3.80
C ILE A 315 -3.13 14.94 4.47
N LEU A 316 -1.99 15.63 4.33
CA LEU A 316 -0.76 15.24 5.04
C LEU A 316 -0.98 15.20 6.56
N ASN A 317 -1.64 16.23 7.11
CA ASN A 317 -1.95 16.28 8.54
C ASN A 317 -2.88 15.14 8.96
N ALA A 318 -3.84 14.75 8.11
CA ALA A 318 -4.70 13.60 8.33
C ALA A 318 -3.92 12.27 8.35
N HIS A 319 -3.01 12.10 7.40
CA HIS A 319 -2.12 10.93 7.38
C HIS A 319 -1.26 10.84 8.65
N LEU A 320 -0.70 11.96 9.10
CA LEU A 320 0.10 12.01 10.32
C LEU A 320 -0.74 11.83 11.59
N ALA A 321 -2.00 12.29 11.57
CA ALA A 321 -2.90 12.19 12.71
C ALA A 321 -3.30 10.75 13.04
N VAL A 322 -3.46 9.89 12.03
CA VAL A 322 -3.83 8.47 12.23
C VAL A 322 -2.64 7.58 12.60
N ASP A 323 -1.41 8.10 12.54
CA ASP A 323 -0.23 7.37 12.99
C ASP A 323 -0.37 6.98 14.47
N GLY A 324 -0.09 5.71 14.77
CA GLY A 324 -0.24 5.18 16.13
C GLY A 324 0.65 5.85 17.19
N THR A 325 1.67 6.59 16.76
CA THR A 325 2.54 7.38 17.64
C THR A 325 2.05 8.82 17.84
N SER A 326 1.08 9.28 17.07
CA SER A 326 0.52 10.65 17.17
C SER A 326 -0.22 10.90 18.50
N GLY A 327 -0.77 9.84 19.09
CA GLY A 327 -1.60 9.90 20.29
C GLY A 327 -3.03 10.41 20.05
N LYS A 328 -3.38 10.85 18.83
CA LYS A 328 -4.72 11.38 18.52
C LYS A 328 -5.80 10.30 18.52
N TYR A 329 -5.45 9.09 18.08
CA TYR A 329 -6.34 7.92 18.04
C TYR A 329 -5.74 6.78 18.86
N PRO A 330 -6.07 6.67 20.17
CA PRO A 330 -5.49 5.64 21.04
C PRO A 330 -5.66 4.21 20.53
N GLU A 331 -6.76 3.92 19.80
CA GLU A 331 -7.02 2.63 19.19
C GLU A 331 -6.05 2.25 18.06
N PHE A 332 -5.30 3.23 17.54
CA PHE A 332 -4.31 3.00 16.48
C PHE A 332 -2.88 2.77 17.01
N LYS A 333 -2.70 2.92 18.32
CA LYS A 333 -1.39 2.71 18.95
C LYS A 333 -0.87 1.29 18.71
N GLY A 334 0.33 1.19 18.11
CA GLY A 334 0.99 -0.09 17.81
C GLY A 334 0.35 -0.93 16.71
N ASN A 335 -0.62 -0.35 15.96
CA ASN A 335 -1.27 -1.08 14.86
C ASN A 335 -1.52 -0.24 13.60
N VAL A 336 -1.19 1.07 13.62
CA VAL A 336 -1.16 1.94 12.44
C VAL A 336 0.17 2.68 12.39
N ALA A 337 0.80 2.73 11.21
CA ALA A 337 2.00 3.51 10.98
C ALA A 337 1.89 4.33 9.69
N THR A 338 2.44 5.55 9.71
CA THR A 338 2.49 6.46 8.57
C THR A 338 3.92 6.66 8.11
N VAL A 339 4.18 6.32 6.86
CA VAL A 339 5.47 6.59 6.20
C VAL A 339 5.42 7.98 5.56
N TYR A 340 6.29 8.88 6.00
CA TYR A 340 6.45 10.19 5.37
C TYR A 340 7.29 10.06 4.10
N THR A 341 6.63 10.07 2.94
CA THR A 341 7.25 9.73 1.66
C THR A 341 7.95 10.89 0.96
N HIS A 342 7.76 12.14 1.39
CA HIS A 342 8.31 13.32 0.73
C HIS A 342 9.84 13.24 0.48
N PRO A 343 10.68 12.79 1.43
CA PRO A 343 12.11 12.68 1.20
C PRO A 343 12.50 11.70 0.08
N MET A 344 11.63 10.70 -0.20
CA MET A 344 11.82 9.70 -1.24
C MET A 344 11.24 10.12 -2.60
N ALA A 345 10.36 11.12 -2.63
CA ALA A 345 9.62 11.58 -3.80
C ALA A 345 10.48 12.44 -4.74
N GLN A 346 11.57 11.92 -5.23
CA GLN A 346 12.48 12.62 -6.13
C GLN A 346 11.82 12.88 -7.49
N GLY A 347 11.84 14.13 -7.95
CA GLY A 347 11.28 14.54 -9.24
C GLY A 347 9.87 15.13 -9.16
N GLY A 348 9.38 15.34 -7.94
CA GLY A 348 8.09 16.00 -7.70
C GLY A 348 6.89 15.11 -8.04
N SER A 349 5.72 15.60 -7.69
CA SER A 349 4.44 14.93 -7.91
C SER A 349 3.83 15.16 -9.26
N GLY A 350 4.41 16.05 -10.05
CA GLY A 350 3.78 16.51 -11.30
C GLY A 350 3.06 15.39 -12.06
N ASN A 351 2.39 15.69 -13.11
CA ASN A 351 1.53 14.77 -13.90
C ASN A 351 2.16 13.42 -14.30
N GLY A 352 3.40 13.15 -13.91
CA GLY A 352 4.13 11.94 -14.23
C GLY A 352 4.37 11.00 -13.06
N HIS A 353 3.64 11.10 -11.96
CA HIS A 353 3.81 10.16 -10.84
C HIS A 353 5.30 9.99 -10.50
N TYR A 354 5.92 11.06 -9.99
CA TYR A 354 7.37 11.16 -9.71
C TYR A 354 8.25 11.00 -10.96
N GLY A 355 7.73 11.38 -12.14
CA GLY A 355 8.42 11.22 -13.42
C GLY A 355 8.59 9.75 -13.86
N GLY A 356 7.80 8.83 -13.29
CA GLY A 356 7.92 7.39 -13.54
C GLY A 356 9.21 6.79 -12.97
N LYS A 357 9.85 7.44 -11.98
CA LYS A 357 11.08 6.93 -11.35
C LYS A 357 10.79 5.70 -10.50
N ALA A 358 11.36 4.57 -10.89
CA ALA A 358 11.20 3.30 -10.17
C ALA A 358 11.77 3.36 -8.75
N GLU A 359 12.86 4.12 -8.56
CA GLU A 359 13.47 4.29 -7.24
C GLU A 359 12.48 4.82 -6.19
N VAL A 360 11.60 5.75 -6.57
CA VAL A 360 10.58 6.26 -5.63
C VAL A 360 9.65 5.15 -5.15
N TYR A 361 9.19 4.29 -6.05
CA TYR A 361 8.31 3.18 -5.69
C TYR A 361 9.02 2.11 -4.88
N MET A 362 10.28 1.84 -5.17
CA MET A 362 11.10 0.91 -4.40
C MET A 362 11.36 1.44 -2.99
N ASP A 363 11.85 2.68 -2.86
CA ASP A 363 12.17 3.29 -1.56
C ASP A 363 10.93 3.41 -0.66
N VAL A 364 9.80 3.86 -1.22
CA VAL A 364 8.53 3.92 -0.50
C VAL A 364 8.06 2.52 -0.12
N GLY A 365 8.17 1.55 -1.03
CA GLY A 365 7.82 0.16 -0.76
C GLY A 365 8.64 -0.47 0.36
N GLU A 366 9.97 -0.27 0.35
CA GLU A 366 10.84 -0.71 1.44
C GLU A 366 10.48 -0.06 2.77
N ALA A 367 10.25 1.26 2.78
CA ALA A 367 9.89 1.98 3.98
C ALA A 367 8.53 1.51 4.55
N MET A 368 7.53 1.30 3.70
CA MET A 368 6.24 0.76 4.11
C MET A 368 6.37 -0.68 4.62
N GLY A 369 7.16 -1.53 3.95
CA GLY A 369 7.45 -2.88 4.39
C GLY A 369 8.12 -2.92 5.76
N LYS A 370 9.14 -2.07 5.99
CA LYS A 370 9.83 -1.94 7.28
C LYS A 370 8.87 -1.53 8.40
N ALA A 371 8.02 -0.52 8.14
CA ALA A 371 6.99 -0.09 9.09
C ALA A 371 6.01 -1.22 9.44
N MET A 372 5.58 -2.02 8.46
CA MET A 372 4.72 -3.19 8.69
C MET A 372 5.41 -4.23 9.57
N VAL A 373 6.65 -4.58 9.28
CA VAL A 373 7.44 -5.55 10.07
C VAL A 373 7.61 -5.07 11.50
N GLU A 374 7.85 -3.78 11.72
CA GLU A 374 7.94 -3.18 13.05
C GLU A 374 6.62 -3.32 13.83
N LEU A 375 5.48 -2.99 13.21
CA LEU A 375 4.16 -3.15 13.82
C LEU A 375 3.85 -4.62 14.17
N LEU A 376 4.23 -5.57 13.30
CA LEU A 376 4.01 -7.00 13.54
C LEU A 376 4.85 -7.50 14.72
N ARG A 377 6.10 -7.06 14.84
CA ARG A 377 7.01 -7.43 15.95
C ARG A 377 6.53 -6.89 17.30
N ASN A 378 6.11 -5.62 17.31
CA ASN A 378 5.65 -4.95 18.54
C ASN A 378 4.29 -5.47 19.03
N GLY A 379 3.44 -5.97 18.12
CA GLY A 379 2.16 -6.57 18.48
C GLY A 379 2.26 -7.98 19.10
N GLY A 380 3.39 -8.68 18.90
CA GLY A 380 3.64 -10.00 19.50
C GLY A 380 4.17 -9.99 20.94
N SER A 381 4.59 -8.84 21.44
CA SER A 381 5.18 -8.71 22.79
C SER A 381 4.17 -8.35 23.90
N GLY A 382 2.88 -8.23 23.57
CA GLY A 382 1.82 -7.79 24.50
C GLY A 382 0.97 -8.88 25.16
N SER A 383 1.27 -10.17 24.93
CA SER A 383 0.56 -11.29 25.58
C SER A 383 1.55 -12.22 26.29
N LYS A 384 2.00 -11.79 27.46
CA LYS A 384 2.51 -12.68 28.50
C LYS A 384 1.58 -12.60 29.69
#